data_036f2a2db51a537bf2f545d84ebeaea0
#
_entry.id   036f2a2db51a537bf2f545d84ebeaea0
#
_cell.length_a   1.000
_cell.length_b   1.000
_cell.length_c   1.000
_cell.angle_alpha   90.00
_cell.angle_beta   90.00
_cell.angle_gamma   90.00
#
_symmetry.space_group_name_H-M   'P 1'
#
loop_
_entity.id
_entity.type
_entity.pdbx_description
1 polymer ?
#
loop_
_entity_poly.entity_id
_entity_poly.type
_entity_poly.pdbx_seq_one_letter_code
_entity_poly.pdbx_strand_id
1 'polypeptide(L)'
;MKAQQILFLGDSITDCDHCFAKDNLGTGYVKYMADGSDNRFSLINGGVDGFTFSRIERKWQRTWKGQCFHTVFLLGGINDIGDIMTHGNTEAFAASVLADASESFCSLLRGLIASGCHRIVVIEPFLFSVPEELLTWRPRLNSLGQLLRARTAQMQADFPTASLSCISVQERFDTAAEKDGIWSMTVDGIHLTRRGHRMLADILLTYL
;
A
#
# COMPACT_ATOMS: atom_id res chain seq x y z
N MET A 1 -16.78 8.00 23.58
CA MET A 1 -16.11 6.79 23.06
C MET A 1 -14.76 7.21 22.48
N LYS A 2 -13.69 6.43 22.66
CA LYS A 2 -12.43 6.72 21.96
C LYS A 2 -12.65 6.55 20.44
N ALA A 3 -12.12 7.48 19.63
CA ALA A 3 -12.19 7.35 18.19
C ALA A 3 -11.50 6.04 17.75
N GLN A 4 -12.10 5.35 16.80
CA GLN A 4 -11.51 4.13 16.23
C GLN A 4 -10.25 4.50 15.46
N GLN A 5 -9.16 3.75 15.69
CA GLN A 5 -7.87 4.04 15.07
C GLN A 5 -7.72 3.28 13.75
N ILE A 6 -7.21 3.98 12.75
CA ILE A 6 -6.86 3.42 11.44
C ILE A 6 -5.36 3.58 11.24
N LEU A 7 -4.68 2.49 10.88
CA LEU A 7 -3.26 2.50 10.58
C LEU A 7 -3.03 2.38 9.07
N PHE A 8 -2.18 3.22 8.52
CA PHE A 8 -1.70 3.15 7.15
C PHE A 8 -0.24 2.70 7.15
N LEU A 9 0.04 1.57 6.55
CA LEU A 9 1.38 1.03 6.36
C LEU A 9 1.75 1.10 4.88
N GLY A 10 2.98 1.49 4.58
CA GLY A 10 3.41 1.57 3.20
C GLY A 10 4.76 2.25 2.99
N ASP A 11 4.98 2.61 1.76
CA ASP A 11 6.17 3.26 1.24
C ASP A 11 6.01 4.79 1.08
N SER A 12 6.74 5.41 0.13
CA SER A 12 6.70 6.84 -0.17
C SER A 12 5.31 7.36 -0.54
N ILE A 13 4.48 6.54 -1.20
CA ILE A 13 3.12 6.92 -1.58
C ILE A 13 2.24 7.11 -0.33
N THR A 14 2.51 6.36 0.72
CA THR A 14 1.83 6.48 2.01
C THR A 14 2.48 7.56 2.87
N ASP A 15 3.81 7.65 2.90
CA ASP A 15 4.60 8.59 3.69
C ASP A 15 4.20 10.04 3.39
N CYS A 16 4.38 10.48 2.16
CA CYS A 16 4.07 11.84 1.72
C CYS A 16 4.49 12.92 2.74
N ASP A 17 5.73 12.84 3.20
CA ASP A 17 6.33 13.80 4.15
C ASP A 17 5.59 13.92 5.49
N HIS A 18 4.94 12.84 5.96
CA HIS A 18 4.09 12.89 7.16
C HIS A 18 4.83 13.38 8.40
N CYS A 19 6.12 13.09 8.55
CA CYS A 19 6.93 13.53 9.68
C CYS A 19 7.11 15.07 9.76
N PHE A 20 6.92 15.77 8.64
CA PHE A 20 7.01 17.24 8.57
C PHE A 20 5.65 17.93 8.67
N ALA A 21 4.55 17.17 8.59
CA ALA A 21 3.20 17.70 8.74
C ALA A 21 2.82 17.85 10.20
N LYS A 22 2.13 18.94 10.57
CA LYS A 22 1.72 19.22 11.97
C LYS A 22 0.81 18.14 12.57
N ASP A 23 0.01 17.49 11.73
CA ASP A 23 -0.92 16.42 12.11
C ASP A 23 -0.33 15.01 11.92
N ASN A 24 0.92 14.91 11.46
CA ASN A 24 1.62 13.67 11.11
C ASN A 24 0.88 12.81 10.08
N LEU A 25 0.04 13.39 9.22
CA LEU A 25 -0.69 12.65 8.17
C LEU A 25 -0.05 12.81 6.79
N GLY A 26 0.84 13.80 6.61
CA GLY A 26 1.49 14.10 5.34
C GLY A 26 0.60 14.94 4.41
N THR A 27 0.95 14.94 3.13
CA THR A 27 0.25 15.71 2.09
C THR A 27 -0.50 14.81 1.09
N GLY A 28 -0.47 13.49 1.32
CA GLY A 28 -0.98 12.47 0.43
C GLY A 28 -2.40 11.98 0.76
N TYR A 29 -2.71 10.78 0.28
CA TYR A 29 -4.04 10.19 0.38
C TYR A 29 -4.49 9.97 1.84
N VAL A 30 -3.57 9.73 2.77
CA VAL A 30 -3.91 9.58 4.20
C VAL A 30 -4.54 10.85 4.74
N LYS A 31 -4.00 12.02 4.38
CA LYS A 31 -4.58 13.32 4.75
C LYS A 31 -5.97 13.50 4.15
N TYR A 32 -6.16 13.16 2.86
CA TYR A 32 -7.48 13.28 2.22
C TYR A 32 -8.51 12.31 2.83
N MET A 33 -8.10 11.13 3.25
CA MET A 33 -8.97 10.21 3.98
C MET A 33 -9.38 10.77 5.35
N ALA A 34 -8.46 11.44 6.06
CA ALA A 34 -8.80 12.10 7.32
C ALA A 34 -9.85 13.20 7.11
N ASP A 35 -9.64 14.04 6.09
CA ASP A 35 -10.57 15.12 5.76
C ASP A 35 -11.96 14.57 5.32
N GLY A 36 -12.00 13.43 4.61
CA GLY A 36 -13.22 12.79 4.14
C GLY A 36 -13.94 11.89 5.16
N SER A 37 -13.31 11.60 6.30
CA SER A 37 -13.89 10.71 7.32
C SER A 37 -14.70 11.39 8.42
N ASP A 38 -14.94 12.72 8.31
CA ASP A 38 -15.73 13.52 9.24
C ASP A 38 -15.29 13.38 10.73
N ASN A 39 -13.99 13.26 10.96
CA ASN A 39 -13.39 13.05 12.29
C ASN A 39 -13.90 11.82 13.07
N ARG A 40 -14.52 10.85 12.38
CA ARG A 40 -14.99 9.59 13.00
C ARG A 40 -13.84 8.70 13.45
N PHE A 41 -12.68 8.84 12.84
CA PHE A 41 -11.51 8.00 13.05
C PHE A 41 -10.29 8.83 13.44
N SER A 42 -9.38 8.20 14.17
CA SER A 42 -8.02 8.70 14.40
C SER A 42 -7.07 7.97 13.44
N LEU A 43 -6.48 8.68 12.49
CA LEU A 43 -5.61 8.10 11.48
C LEU A 43 -4.15 8.18 11.90
N ILE A 44 -3.40 7.14 11.60
CA ILE A 44 -1.95 7.04 11.86
C ILE A 44 -1.26 6.73 10.53
N ASN A 45 -0.42 7.65 10.06
CA ASN A 45 0.42 7.42 8.91
C ASN A 45 1.71 6.72 9.34
N GLY A 46 1.87 5.47 8.90
CA GLY A 46 3.04 4.62 9.14
C GLY A 46 3.89 4.40 7.90
N GLY A 47 3.67 5.16 6.82
CA GLY A 47 4.48 5.11 5.61
C GLY A 47 5.94 5.47 5.86
N VAL A 48 6.84 4.99 5.01
CA VAL A 48 8.24 5.42 4.97
C VAL A 48 8.77 5.29 3.56
N ASP A 49 9.37 6.34 3.08
CA ASP A 49 9.98 6.40 1.75
C ASP A 49 10.94 5.22 1.51
N GLY A 50 10.86 4.63 0.31
CA GLY A 50 11.75 3.55 -0.12
C GLY A 50 11.55 2.20 0.58
N PHE A 51 10.46 2.01 1.36
CA PHE A 51 10.26 0.75 2.07
C PHE A 51 9.75 -0.37 1.16
N THR A 52 10.44 -1.54 1.25
CA THR A 52 9.98 -2.84 0.77
C THR A 52 9.07 -3.50 1.79
N PHE A 53 8.37 -4.60 1.45
CA PHE A 53 7.54 -5.36 2.40
C PHE A 53 8.31 -5.79 3.64
N SER A 54 9.56 -6.22 3.49
CA SER A 54 10.43 -6.60 4.61
C SER A 54 10.69 -5.43 5.58
N ARG A 55 10.85 -4.20 5.06
CA ARG A 55 11.05 -3.00 5.88
C ARG A 55 9.76 -2.53 6.54
N ILE A 56 8.62 -2.61 5.84
CA ILE A 56 7.28 -2.31 6.39
C ILE A 56 6.97 -3.25 7.55
N GLU A 57 7.18 -4.56 7.37
CA GLU A 57 6.95 -5.58 8.41
C GLU A 57 7.81 -5.32 9.64
N ARG A 58 9.12 -5.06 9.46
CA ARG A 58 10.03 -4.74 10.57
C ARG A 58 9.63 -3.47 11.33
N LYS A 59 9.19 -2.41 10.61
CA LYS A 59 8.68 -1.18 11.25
C LYS A 59 7.45 -1.48 12.08
N TRP A 60 6.48 -2.21 11.52
CA TRP A 60 5.28 -2.62 12.25
C TRP A 60 5.63 -3.39 13.53
N GLN A 61 6.52 -4.38 13.44
CA GLN A 61 6.96 -5.16 14.61
C GLN A 61 7.55 -4.30 15.72
N ARG A 62 8.34 -3.30 15.38
CA ARG A 62 9.01 -2.42 16.35
C ARG A 62 8.07 -1.38 16.96
N THR A 63 7.06 -0.92 16.22
CA THR A 63 6.26 0.25 16.61
C THR A 63 4.87 -0.11 17.07
N TRP A 64 4.22 -1.10 16.44
CA TRP A 64 2.78 -1.36 16.65
C TRP A 64 2.43 -2.81 16.97
N LYS A 65 3.40 -3.71 17.10
CA LYS A 65 3.13 -5.11 17.46
C LYS A 65 2.31 -5.18 18.75
N GLY A 66 1.22 -5.96 18.71
CA GLY A 66 0.29 -6.10 19.83
C GLY A 66 -0.73 -4.96 20.00
N GLN A 67 -0.67 -3.93 19.15
CA GLN A 67 -1.72 -2.91 19.11
C GLN A 67 -2.82 -3.30 18.13
N CYS A 68 -4.07 -3.13 18.56
CA CYS A 68 -5.27 -3.39 17.72
C CYS A 68 -5.73 -2.10 17.06
N PHE A 69 -5.98 -2.17 15.76
CA PHE A 69 -6.55 -1.10 14.96
C PHE A 69 -7.90 -1.53 14.39
N HIS A 70 -8.81 -0.57 14.22
CA HIS A 70 -10.10 -0.82 13.58
C HIS A 70 -9.94 -1.30 12.14
N THR A 71 -9.07 -0.62 11.40
CA THR A 71 -8.74 -0.95 10.01
C THR A 71 -7.25 -0.70 9.77
N VAL A 72 -6.61 -1.55 9.00
CA VAL A 72 -5.25 -1.34 8.50
C VAL A 72 -5.29 -1.29 6.99
N PHE A 73 -4.76 -0.22 6.40
CA PHE A 73 -4.48 -0.12 4.98
C PHE A 73 -2.99 -0.41 4.74
N LEU A 74 -2.70 -1.28 3.79
CA LEU A 74 -1.33 -1.68 3.45
C LEU A 74 -1.10 -1.49 1.95
N LEU A 75 -0.25 -0.52 1.60
CA LEU A 75 0.20 -0.25 0.23
C LEU A 75 1.72 -0.39 0.16
N GLY A 76 2.22 -1.32 -0.62
CA GLY A 76 3.66 -1.53 -0.77
C GLY A 76 3.98 -2.45 -1.93
N GLY A 77 5.28 -2.68 -2.15
CA GLY A 77 5.78 -3.61 -3.15
C GLY A 77 6.38 -2.97 -4.39
N ILE A 78 6.14 -1.68 -4.65
CA ILE A 78 6.78 -1.02 -5.79
C ILE A 78 8.31 -0.96 -5.62
N ASN A 79 8.81 -0.82 -4.40
CA ASN A 79 10.24 -0.82 -4.12
C ASN A 79 10.85 -2.23 -4.22
N ASP A 80 10.10 -3.29 -3.91
CA ASP A 80 10.53 -4.67 -4.17
C ASP A 80 10.70 -4.91 -5.66
N ILE A 81 9.79 -4.37 -6.50
CA ILE A 81 9.94 -4.40 -7.97
C ILE A 81 11.11 -3.52 -8.41
N GLY A 82 11.28 -2.33 -7.84
CA GLY A 82 12.42 -1.46 -8.09
C GLY A 82 13.76 -2.17 -7.86
N ASP A 83 13.89 -2.92 -6.77
CA ASP A 83 15.07 -3.72 -6.47
C ASP A 83 15.34 -4.78 -7.56
N ILE A 84 14.31 -5.48 -8.04
CA ILE A 84 14.44 -6.44 -9.16
C ILE A 84 14.96 -5.74 -10.42
N MET A 85 14.33 -4.63 -10.78
CA MET A 85 14.62 -3.95 -12.05
C MET A 85 15.99 -3.27 -12.08
N THR A 86 16.46 -2.77 -10.94
CA THR A 86 17.76 -2.08 -10.82
C THR A 86 18.92 -3.04 -10.61
N HIS A 87 18.70 -4.26 -10.13
CA HIS A 87 19.75 -5.26 -9.88
C HIS A 87 19.81 -6.39 -10.93
N GLY A 88 19.41 -6.10 -12.17
CA GLY A 88 19.65 -6.95 -13.33
C GLY A 88 18.47 -7.80 -13.79
N ASN A 89 17.32 -7.77 -13.11
CA ASN A 89 16.05 -8.40 -13.52
C ASN A 89 16.18 -9.86 -14.02
N THR A 90 17.09 -10.65 -13.42
CA THR A 90 17.16 -12.09 -13.72
C THR A 90 16.00 -12.83 -13.07
N GLU A 91 15.56 -13.95 -13.67
CA GLU A 91 14.48 -14.76 -13.12
C GLU A 91 14.80 -15.28 -11.70
N ALA A 92 16.05 -15.71 -11.46
CA ALA A 92 16.46 -16.21 -10.16
C ALA A 92 16.42 -15.10 -9.09
N PHE A 93 16.92 -13.89 -9.40
CA PHE A 93 16.89 -12.77 -8.47
C PHE A 93 15.46 -12.29 -8.22
N ALA A 94 14.65 -12.17 -9.28
CA ALA A 94 13.25 -11.79 -9.16
C ALA A 94 12.46 -12.79 -8.29
N ALA A 95 12.70 -14.10 -8.49
CA ALA A 95 12.06 -15.14 -7.67
C ALA A 95 12.44 -15.01 -6.19
N SER A 96 13.72 -14.71 -5.89
CA SER A 96 14.18 -14.49 -4.51
C SER A 96 13.50 -13.28 -3.87
N VAL A 97 13.49 -12.13 -4.55
CA VAL A 97 12.87 -10.91 -4.02
C VAL A 97 11.36 -11.10 -3.80
N LEU A 98 10.66 -11.73 -4.75
CA LEU A 98 9.22 -12.01 -4.62
C LEU A 98 8.94 -13.01 -3.50
N ALA A 99 9.82 -13.98 -3.25
CA ALA A 99 9.68 -14.90 -2.13
C ALA A 99 9.83 -14.17 -0.78
N ASP A 100 10.85 -13.33 -0.64
CA ASP A 100 11.10 -12.53 0.56
C ASP A 100 9.95 -11.53 0.83
N ALA A 101 9.45 -10.88 -0.24
CA ALA A 101 8.29 -10.00 -0.16
C ALA A 101 7.04 -10.75 0.31
N SER A 102 6.79 -11.95 -0.26
CA SER A 102 5.68 -12.83 0.12
C SER A 102 5.75 -13.26 1.59
N GLU A 103 6.93 -13.67 2.05
CA GLU A 103 7.14 -14.09 3.44
C GLU A 103 6.88 -12.94 4.42
N SER A 104 7.49 -11.77 4.16
CA SER A 104 7.31 -10.57 4.97
C SER A 104 5.86 -10.08 4.98
N PHE A 105 5.19 -10.10 3.83
CA PHE A 105 3.76 -9.78 3.71
C PHE A 105 2.89 -10.72 4.54
N CYS A 106 3.10 -12.04 4.42
CA CYS A 106 2.35 -13.03 5.20
C CYS A 106 2.63 -12.92 6.70
N SER A 107 3.88 -12.66 7.10
CA SER A 107 4.28 -12.43 8.50
C SER A 107 3.55 -11.20 9.06
N LEU A 108 3.51 -10.10 8.30
CA LEU A 108 2.80 -8.88 8.69
C LEU A 108 1.30 -9.13 8.86
N LEU A 109 0.63 -9.78 7.90
CA LEU A 109 -0.81 -10.08 8.00
C LEU A 109 -1.12 -10.94 9.23
N ARG A 110 -0.37 -12.03 9.45
CA ARG A 110 -0.56 -12.88 10.64
C ARG A 110 -0.36 -12.08 11.94
N GLY A 111 0.65 -11.24 11.98
CA GLY A 111 0.94 -10.40 13.14
C GLY A 111 -0.16 -9.38 13.42
N LEU A 112 -0.72 -8.74 12.40
CA LEU A 112 -1.85 -7.82 12.51
C LEU A 112 -3.09 -8.55 13.05
N ILE A 113 -3.43 -9.71 12.49
CA ILE A 113 -4.57 -10.53 12.93
C ILE A 113 -4.38 -10.97 14.38
N ALA A 114 -3.20 -11.48 14.74
CA ALA A 114 -2.87 -11.89 16.11
C ALA A 114 -2.92 -10.72 17.11
N SER A 115 -2.74 -9.48 16.64
CA SER A 115 -2.88 -8.27 17.45
C SER A 115 -4.35 -7.79 17.57
N GLY A 116 -5.31 -8.53 16.98
CA GLY A 116 -6.73 -8.19 17.01
C GLY A 116 -7.20 -7.26 15.88
N CYS A 117 -6.36 -7.02 14.87
CA CYS A 117 -6.75 -6.23 13.70
C CYS A 117 -7.51 -7.13 12.73
N HIS A 118 -8.84 -7.01 12.71
CA HIS A 118 -9.69 -7.90 11.91
C HIS A 118 -10.12 -7.34 10.56
N ARG A 119 -9.86 -6.07 10.26
CA ARG A 119 -10.11 -5.47 8.95
C ARG A 119 -8.80 -4.98 8.35
N ILE A 120 -8.36 -5.62 7.28
CA ILE A 120 -7.12 -5.28 6.58
C ILE A 120 -7.40 -5.15 5.09
N VAL A 121 -7.08 -3.99 4.54
CA VAL A 121 -7.22 -3.68 3.11
C VAL A 121 -5.82 -3.57 2.51
N VAL A 122 -5.48 -4.53 1.68
CA VAL A 122 -4.23 -4.54 0.91
C VAL A 122 -4.50 -3.83 -0.42
N ILE A 123 -3.67 -2.86 -0.75
CA ILE A 123 -3.69 -2.16 -2.03
C ILE A 123 -2.52 -2.69 -2.85
N GLU A 124 -2.81 -3.23 -4.04
CA GLU A 124 -1.76 -3.66 -4.97
C GLU A 124 -0.91 -2.46 -5.40
N PRO A 125 0.40 -2.65 -5.55
CA PRO A 125 1.25 -1.62 -6.13
C PRO A 125 0.79 -1.34 -7.57
N PHE A 126 0.96 -0.11 -7.99
CA PHE A 126 0.58 0.38 -9.31
C PHE A 126 1.70 1.21 -9.92
N LEU A 127 1.64 1.44 -11.23
CA LEU A 127 2.50 2.38 -11.93
C LEU A 127 1.80 2.94 -13.17
N PHE A 128 2.26 4.08 -13.62
CA PHE A 128 1.84 4.69 -14.87
C PHE A 128 2.83 4.38 -16.00
N SER A 129 2.39 4.57 -17.26
CA SER A 129 3.20 4.26 -18.45
C SER A 129 4.17 5.39 -18.84
N VAL A 130 4.64 6.15 -17.85
CA VAL A 130 5.61 7.23 -18.03
C VAL A 130 6.61 7.24 -16.86
N PRO A 131 7.91 7.43 -17.10
CA PRO A 131 8.52 7.33 -18.44
C PRO A 131 8.34 5.93 -19.05
N GLU A 132 8.55 5.79 -20.36
CA GLU A 132 8.27 4.53 -21.08
C GLU A 132 9.03 3.32 -20.50
N GLU A 133 10.20 3.54 -19.92
CA GLU A 133 11.02 2.51 -19.28
C GLU A 133 10.26 1.78 -18.17
N LEU A 134 9.33 2.45 -17.48
CA LEU A 134 8.51 1.82 -16.43
C LEU A 134 7.56 0.75 -16.98
N LEU A 135 7.25 0.76 -18.28
CA LEU A 135 6.46 -0.32 -18.89
C LEU A 135 7.16 -1.68 -18.74
N THR A 136 8.48 -1.70 -18.69
CA THR A 136 9.25 -2.93 -18.47
C THR A 136 9.05 -3.52 -17.08
N TRP A 137 8.53 -2.74 -16.12
CA TRP A 137 8.25 -3.17 -14.75
C TRP A 137 6.89 -3.88 -14.63
N ARG A 138 5.96 -3.63 -15.56
CA ARG A 138 4.58 -4.17 -15.50
C ARG A 138 4.50 -5.68 -15.36
N PRO A 139 5.31 -6.52 -16.05
CA PRO A 139 5.25 -7.97 -15.85
C PRO A 139 5.55 -8.38 -14.41
N ARG A 140 6.58 -7.77 -13.78
CA ARG A 140 6.95 -8.04 -12.39
C ARG A 140 5.89 -7.51 -11.41
N LEU A 141 5.37 -6.32 -11.66
CA LEU A 141 4.27 -5.74 -10.89
C LEU A 141 3.03 -6.64 -10.91
N ASN A 142 2.65 -7.15 -12.08
CA ASN A 142 1.52 -8.07 -12.23
C ASN A 142 1.76 -9.39 -11.47
N SER A 143 2.99 -9.93 -11.50
CA SER A 143 3.36 -11.13 -10.74
C SER A 143 3.21 -10.89 -9.24
N LEU A 144 3.68 -9.75 -8.73
CA LEU A 144 3.53 -9.38 -7.32
C LEU A 144 2.05 -9.19 -6.96
N GLY A 145 1.26 -8.48 -7.79
CA GLY A 145 -0.18 -8.31 -7.55
C GLY A 145 -0.93 -9.64 -7.46
N GLN A 146 -0.63 -10.60 -8.36
CA GLN A 146 -1.19 -11.95 -8.30
C GLN A 146 -0.81 -12.67 -6.99
N LEU A 147 0.45 -12.54 -6.57
CA LEU A 147 0.94 -13.12 -5.34
C LEU A 147 0.21 -12.53 -4.12
N LEU A 148 0.06 -11.20 -4.04
CA LEU A 148 -0.63 -10.53 -2.94
C LEU A 148 -2.10 -10.97 -2.85
N ARG A 149 -2.80 -11.06 -4.00
CA ARG A 149 -4.18 -11.57 -4.05
C ARG A 149 -4.27 -13.00 -3.54
N ALA A 150 -3.41 -13.88 -4.04
CA ALA A 150 -3.41 -15.30 -3.66
C ALA A 150 -3.13 -15.46 -2.15
N ARG A 151 -2.15 -14.73 -1.62
CA ARG A 151 -1.80 -14.78 -0.20
C ARG A 151 -2.90 -14.18 0.69
N THR A 152 -3.53 -13.08 0.27
CA THR A 152 -4.66 -12.50 1.00
C THR A 152 -5.84 -13.46 1.04
N ALA A 153 -6.17 -14.10 -0.07
CA ALA A 153 -7.24 -15.11 -0.13
C ALA A 153 -6.95 -16.33 0.76
N GLN A 154 -5.70 -16.80 0.77
CA GLN A 154 -5.28 -17.88 1.66
C GLN A 154 -5.43 -17.47 3.12
N MET A 155 -4.94 -16.28 3.50
CA MET A 155 -5.08 -15.76 4.86
C MET A 155 -6.56 -15.58 5.26
N GLN A 156 -7.42 -15.14 4.35
CA GLN A 156 -8.86 -15.04 4.61
C GLN A 156 -9.47 -16.42 4.91
N ALA A 157 -9.03 -17.46 4.21
CA ALA A 157 -9.48 -18.83 4.47
C ALA A 157 -8.97 -19.37 5.82
N ASP A 158 -7.70 -19.08 6.14
CA ASP A 158 -7.07 -19.53 7.40
C ASP A 158 -7.62 -18.78 8.63
N PHE A 159 -8.10 -17.53 8.43
CA PHE A 159 -8.60 -16.64 9.49
C PHE A 159 -10.00 -16.11 9.14
N PRO A 160 -11.04 -16.93 9.14
CA PRO A 160 -12.39 -16.57 8.66
C PRO A 160 -13.09 -15.46 9.46
N THR A 161 -12.62 -15.16 10.67
CA THR A 161 -13.13 -14.05 11.50
C THR A 161 -12.53 -12.69 11.14
N ALA A 162 -11.45 -12.67 10.38
CA ALA A 162 -10.87 -11.45 9.85
C ALA A 162 -11.55 -11.06 8.53
N SER A 163 -11.55 -9.77 8.21
CA SER A 163 -12.02 -9.23 6.93
C SER A 163 -10.80 -8.74 6.15
N LEU A 164 -10.29 -9.58 5.24
CA LEU A 164 -9.13 -9.29 4.42
C LEU A 164 -9.58 -9.03 2.99
N SER A 165 -9.13 -7.94 2.41
CA SER A 165 -9.35 -7.62 1.00
C SER A 165 -8.05 -7.20 0.32
N CYS A 166 -7.87 -7.61 -0.93
CA CYS A 166 -6.79 -7.15 -1.78
C CYS A 166 -7.42 -6.46 -2.99
N ILE A 167 -7.10 -5.21 -3.21
CA ILE A 167 -7.72 -4.37 -4.24
C ILE A 167 -6.68 -3.87 -5.22
N SER A 168 -7.02 -3.86 -6.50
CA SER A 168 -6.26 -3.19 -7.55
C SER A 168 -6.90 -1.83 -7.84
N VAL A 169 -6.05 -0.81 -7.96
CA VAL A 169 -6.44 0.54 -8.36
C VAL A 169 -5.96 0.89 -9.77
N GLN A 170 -5.16 0.00 -10.39
CA GLN A 170 -4.48 0.25 -11.66
C GLN A 170 -5.44 0.67 -12.78
N GLU A 171 -6.50 -0.11 -13.02
CA GLU A 171 -7.45 0.18 -14.11
C GLU A 171 -8.14 1.53 -13.93
N ARG A 172 -8.46 1.89 -12.68
CA ARG A 172 -9.07 3.20 -12.38
C ARG A 172 -8.10 4.34 -12.66
N PHE A 173 -6.82 4.16 -12.32
CA PHE A 173 -5.78 5.14 -12.61
C PHE A 173 -5.49 5.24 -14.10
N ASP A 174 -5.42 4.13 -14.82
CA ASP A 174 -5.23 4.13 -16.28
C ASP A 174 -6.38 4.87 -16.97
N THR A 175 -7.63 4.58 -16.59
CA THR A 175 -8.82 5.28 -17.14
C THR A 175 -8.79 6.79 -16.84
N ALA A 176 -8.39 7.19 -15.64
CA ALA A 176 -8.27 8.61 -15.30
C ALA A 176 -7.13 9.30 -16.06
N ALA A 177 -6.01 8.60 -16.24
CA ALA A 177 -4.86 9.09 -16.99
C ALA A 177 -5.17 9.24 -18.48
N GLU A 178 -5.93 8.32 -19.06
CA GLU A 178 -6.43 8.43 -20.46
C GLU A 178 -7.34 9.63 -20.66
N LYS A 179 -8.25 9.85 -19.71
CA LYS A 179 -9.24 10.93 -19.77
C LYS A 179 -8.64 12.33 -19.57
N ASP A 180 -7.77 12.46 -18.57
CA ASP A 180 -7.38 13.76 -18.03
C ASP A 180 -5.87 14.05 -18.23
N GLY A 181 -5.19 13.17 -18.94
CA GLY A 181 -3.74 13.20 -19.16
C GLY A 181 -2.95 12.56 -18.01
N ILE A 182 -1.95 11.77 -18.38
CA ILE A 182 -1.19 10.93 -17.43
C ILE A 182 -0.47 11.76 -16.35
N TRP A 183 0.08 12.92 -16.73
CA TRP A 183 0.76 13.85 -15.82
C TRP A 183 -0.19 14.57 -14.84
N SER A 184 -1.50 14.42 -15.01
CA SER A 184 -2.47 14.86 -14.01
C SER A 184 -2.52 13.90 -12.82
N MET A 185 -2.09 12.65 -13.00
CA MET A 185 -2.19 11.57 -12.00
C MET A 185 -0.88 11.26 -11.32
N THR A 186 0.25 11.39 -12.03
CA THR A 186 1.58 11.03 -11.52
C THR A 186 2.61 12.12 -11.81
N VAL A 187 3.67 12.19 -10.99
CA VAL A 187 4.79 13.12 -11.20
C VAL A 187 5.97 12.46 -11.91
N ASP A 188 6.09 11.13 -11.82
CA ASP A 188 7.24 10.38 -12.35
C ASP A 188 6.89 8.95 -12.80
N GLY A 189 5.61 8.60 -12.79
CA GLY A 189 5.10 7.29 -13.14
C GLY A 189 4.85 6.35 -11.95
N ILE A 190 5.34 6.70 -10.75
CA ILE A 190 5.16 5.96 -9.50
C ILE A 190 4.43 6.84 -8.48
N HIS A 191 4.98 8.02 -8.18
CA HIS A 191 4.43 8.92 -7.17
C HIS A 191 3.24 9.71 -7.73
N LEU A 192 2.23 9.85 -6.88
CA LEU A 192 0.98 10.49 -7.25
C LEU A 192 1.06 12.02 -7.18
N THR A 193 0.39 12.69 -8.10
CA THR A 193 0.04 14.10 -7.93
C THR A 193 -1.01 14.27 -6.82
N ARG A 194 -1.29 15.51 -6.44
CA ARG A 194 -2.41 15.81 -5.55
C ARG A 194 -3.73 15.19 -6.01
N ARG A 195 -3.99 15.20 -7.32
CA ARG A 195 -5.19 14.59 -7.91
C ARG A 195 -5.18 13.06 -7.76
N GLY A 196 -4.06 12.43 -8.08
CA GLY A 196 -3.89 10.99 -7.91
C GLY A 196 -4.12 10.55 -6.46
N HIS A 197 -3.55 11.28 -5.49
CA HIS A 197 -3.78 11.02 -4.07
C HIS A 197 -5.24 11.20 -3.64
N ARG A 198 -5.95 12.21 -4.14
CA ARG A 198 -7.39 12.37 -3.86
C ARG A 198 -8.18 11.19 -4.40
N MET A 199 -7.92 10.80 -5.64
CA MET A 199 -8.60 9.65 -6.24
C MET A 199 -8.34 8.35 -5.45
N LEU A 200 -7.10 8.13 -4.98
CA LEU A 200 -6.79 6.99 -4.12
C LEU A 200 -7.58 7.06 -2.82
N ALA A 201 -7.63 8.22 -2.17
CA ALA A 201 -8.41 8.43 -0.95
C ALA A 201 -9.91 8.14 -1.15
N ASP A 202 -10.50 8.66 -2.24
CA ASP A 202 -11.92 8.44 -2.56
C ASP A 202 -12.23 6.95 -2.75
N ILE A 203 -11.32 6.20 -3.39
CA ILE A 203 -11.45 4.74 -3.50
C ILE A 203 -11.40 4.09 -2.13
N LEU A 204 -10.43 4.45 -1.29
CA LEU A 204 -10.21 3.80 0.01
C LEU A 204 -11.26 4.16 1.06
N LEU A 205 -11.88 5.33 0.98
CA LEU A 205 -12.99 5.72 1.85
C LEU A 205 -14.19 4.76 1.75
N THR A 206 -14.37 4.08 0.62
CA THR A 206 -15.43 3.07 0.46
C THR A 206 -15.20 1.80 1.28
N TYR A 207 -14.02 1.64 1.87
CA TYR A 207 -13.63 0.50 2.72
C TYR A 207 -13.65 0.82 4.22
N LEU A 208 -14.10 2.02 4.63
CA LEU A 208 -14.34 2.41 6.02
C LEU A 208 -15.79 2.18 6.42
#